data_043a8c2534e7d959140d5bce551f99df
#
_entry.id   043a8c2534e7d959140d5bce551f99df
#
_cell.length_a   1.000
_cell.length_b   1.000
_cell.length_c   1.000
_cell.angle_alpha   90.00
_cell.angle_beta   90.00
_cell.angle_gamma   90.00
#
_symmetry.space_group_name_H-M   'P 1'
#
loop_
_entity.id
_entity.type
_entity.pdbx_description
1 polymer ?
#
loop_
_entity_poly.entity_id
_entity_poly.type
_entity_poly.pdbx_seq_one_letter_code
_entity_poly.pdbx_strand_id
1 'polypeptide(L)'
;PDFFADDCLYKVIPRENADLGLPVSVMFCDSKGMLRDRIVALRKANIYAPHFYRHLVSNVRVLGEQDGVISAQTNYVVFQTLLDGETRIYNAGKYLDKIVRVNGALRFKEKLCIFDTNRSQTLMVTPI
;
A
#
# COMPACT_ATOMS: atom_id res chain seq x y z
N PRO A 1 10.66 -0.94 -0.24
CA PRO A 1 10.77 -1.61 -1.55
C PRO A 1 11.45 -2.96 -1.50
N ASP A 2 12.29 -3.22 -0.47
CA ASP A 2 13.05 -4.46 -0.40
C ASP A 2 12.19 -5.70 -0.18
N PHE A 3 10.96 -5.52 0.30
CA PHE A 3 10.00 -6.61 0.46
C PHE A 3 9.25 -6.96 -0.83
N PHE A 4 9.49 -6.21 -1.92
CA PHE A 4 8.82 -6.39 -3.20
C PHE A 4 9.71 -7.10 -4.21
N ALA A 5 9.09 -7.91 -5.08
CA ALA A 5 9.76 -8.44 -6.26
C ALA A 5 10.04 -7.30 -7.25
N ASP A 6 11.03 -7.48 -8.15
CA ASP A 6 11.41 -6.43 -9.11
C ASP A 6 10.28 -6.07 -10.07
N ASP A 7 9.46 -7.03 -10.45
CA ASP A 7 8.32 -6.88 -11.36
C ASP A 7 6.99 -6.80 -10.58
N CYS A 8 6.99 -6.16 -9.43
CA CYS A 8 5.82 -6.07 -8.57
C CYS A 8 4.77 -5.10 -9.10
N LEU A 9 3.55 -5.27 -8.61
CA LEU A 9 2.44 -4.35 -8.84
C LEU A 9 1.96 -3.82 -7.49
N TYR A 10 1.86 -2.50 -7.38
CA TYR A 10 1.32 -1.82 -6.20
C TYR A 10 0.25 -0.85 -6.64
N LYS A 11 -0.95 -0.97 -6.07
CA LYS A 11 -2.07 -0.07 -6.35
C LYS A 11 -2.76 0.33 -5.08
N VAL A 12 -3.27 1.56 -5.06
CA VAL A 12 -4.17 2.06 -4.01
C VAL A 12 -5.51 2.37 -4.68
N ILE A 13 -6.56 1.66 -4.28
CA ILE A 13 -7.87 1.67 -4.95
C ILE A 13 -8.96 1.99 -3.94
N PRO A 14 -9.89 2.94 -4.24
CA PRO A 14 -11.09 3.09 -3.42
C PRO A 14 -11.92 1.81 -3.42
N ARG A 15 -12.48 1.42 -2.27
CA ARG A 15 -13.30 0.21 -2.16
C ARG A 15 -14.41 0.19 -3.19
N GLU A 16 -15.05 1.32 -3.43
CA GLU A 16 -16.13 1.44 -4.41
C GLU A 16 -15.66 1.02 -5.81
N ASN A 17 -14.49 1.49 -6.24
CA ASN A 17 -13.94 1.13 -7.55
C ASN A 17 -13.54 -0.35 -7.61
N ALA A 18 -12.99 -0.89 -6.53
CA ALA A 18 -12.63 -2.30 -6.47
C ALA A 18 -13.86 -3.21 -6.58
N ASP A 19 -14.94 -2.87 -5.86
CA ASP A 19 -16.19 -3.64 -5.86
C ASP A 19 -16.87 -3.64 -7.23
N LEU A 20 -16.73 -2.55 -7.99
CA LEU A 20 -17.28 -2.41 -9.33
C LEU A 20 -16.34 -2.96 -10.41
N GLY A 21 -15.14 -3.42 -10.03
CA GLY A 21 -14.15 -3.92 -10.97
C GLY A 21 -13.52 -2.84 -11.86
N LEU A 22 -13.62 -1.58 -11.47
CA LEU A 22 -13.06 -0.47 -12.23
C LEU A 22 -11.53 -0.43 -12.10
N PRO A 23 -10.79 -0.17 -13.19
CA PRO A 23 -9.33 -0.17 -13.17
C PRO A 23 -8.70 1.09 -12.57
N VAL A 24 -9.52 2.06 -12.16
CA VAL A 24 -9.02 3.36 -11.66
C VAL A 24 -8.41 3.20 -10.28
N SER A 25 -7.19 3.67 -10.11
CA SER A 25 -6.48 3.70 -8.83
C SER A 25 -5.96 5.10 -8.54
N VAL A 26 -5.82 5.45 -7.24
CA VAL A 26 -5.27 6.75 -6.85
C VAL A 26 -3.74 6.73 -6.80
N MET A 27 -3.14 5.56 -6.73
CA MET A 27 -1.69 5.37 -6.82
C MET A 27 -1.42 4.06 -7.54
N PHE A 28 -0.43 4.06 -8.43
CA PHE A 28 -0.08 2.91 -9.24
C PHE A 28 1.43 2.85 -9.42
N CYS A 29 2.01 1.70 -9.12
CA CYS A 29 3.41 1.38 -9.39
C CYS A 29 3.48 -0.03 -9.96
N ASP A 30 4.08 -0.20 -11.13
CA ASP A 30 4.17 -1.48 -11.81
C ASP A 30 5.58 -2.08 -11.79
N SER A 31 6.47 -1.53 -10.98
CA SER A 31 7.79 -2.06 -10.76
C SER A 31 8.35 -1.60 -9.42
N LYS A 32 9.34 -2.34 -8.92
CA LYS A 32 10.07 -1.95 -7.71
C LYS A 32 10.80 -0.63 -7.88
N GLY A 33 11.33 -0.36 -9.08
CA GLY A 33 11.97 0.92 -9.38
C GLY A 33 11.02 2.09 -9.28
N MET A 34 9.82 1.96 -9.83
CA MET A 34 8.79 2.98 -9.75
C MET A 34 8.36 3.25 -8.31
N LEU A 35 8.21 2.20 -7.50
CA LEU A 35 7.90 2.31 -6.08
C LEU A 35 9.03 3.02 -5.32
N ARG A 36 10.27 2.67 -5.63
CA ARG A 36 11.46 3.29 -5.03
C ARG A 36 11.54 4.79 -5.35
N ASP A 37 11.24 5.17 -6.58
CA ASP A 37 11.21 6.57 -7.01
C ASP A 37 10.16 7.38 -6.25
N ARG A 38 9.01 6.79 -5.97
CA ARG A 38 7.96 7.40 -5.13
C ARG A 38 8.47 7.72 -3.74
N ILE A 39 9.20 6.80 -3.12
CA ILE A 39 9.73 6.97 -1.76
C ILE A 39 10.82 8.05 -1.74
N VAL A 40 11.67 8.09 -2.75
CA VAL A 40 12.70 9.14 -2.85
C VAL A 40 12.06 10.52 -2.99
N ALA A 41 11.04 10.66 -3.82
CA ALA A 41 10.31 11.90 -3.99
C ALA A 41 9.65 12.35 -2.68
N LEU A 42 9.06 11.41 -1.94
CA LEU A 42 8.45 11.66 -0.64
C LEU A 42 9.46 12.20 0.38
N ARG A 43 10.63 11.59 0.47
CA ARG A 43 11.68 12.03 1.41
C ARG A 43 12.13 13.45 1.14
N LYS A 44 12.22 13.83 -0.12
CA LYS A 44 12.56 15.20 -0.51
C LYS A 44 11.46 16.19 -0.17
N ALA A 45 10.19 15.80 -0.38
CA ALA A 45 9.05 16.65 -0.09
C ALA A 45 8.86 16.88 1.41
N ASN A 46 9.14 15.88 2.24
CA ASN A 46 8.93 15.94 3.69
C ASN A 46 9.84 16.94 4.41
N ILE A 47 10.84 17.50 3.75
CA ILE A 47 11.64 18.58 4.32
C ILE A 47 10.78 19.81 4.66
N TYR A 48 9.69 20.03 3.92
CA TYR A 48 8.86 21.23 4.03
C TYR A 48 7.60 21.03 4.87
N ALA A 49 7.15 19.79 5.04
CA ALA A 49 5.94 19.47 5.78
C ALA A 49 6.06 18.09 6.44
N PRO A 50 6.93 17.96 7.45
CA PRO A 50 7.16 16.66 8.06
C PRO A 50 5.89 16.15 8.75
N HIS A 51 5.51 14.93 8.42
CA HIS A 51 4.44 14.18 9.04
C HIS A 51 5.00 12.84 9.47
N PHE A 52 4.40 12.28 10.52
CA PHE A 52 4.74 10.93 10.95
C PHE A 52 3.60 10.01 10.61
N TYR A 53 3.90 8.88 9.98
CA TYR A 53 2.93 7.86 9.62
C TYR A 53 3.17 6.61 10.43
N ARG A 54 2.09 5.98 10.87
CA ARG A 54 2.16 4.70 11.58
C ARG A 54 1.13 3.76 10.99
N HIS A 55 1.60 2.62 10.53
CA HIS A 55 0.78 1.57 9.95
C HIS A 55 0.49 0.51 11.01
N LEU A 56 -0.78 0.19 11.22
CA LEU A 56 -1.20 -0.93 12.03
C LEU A 56 -1.88 -1.94 11.12
N VAL A 57 -1.42 -3.19 11.16
CA VAL A 57 -1.95 -4.28 10.36
C VAL A 57 -2.45 -5.38 11.28
N SER A 58 -3.54 -6.03 10.89
CA SER A 58 -4.15 -7.07 11.71
C SER A 58 -4.96 -8.04 10.85
N ASN A 59 -5.35 -9.17 11.48
CA ASN A 59 -6.19 -10.18 10.85
C ASN A 59 -5.62 -10.71 9.54
N VAL A 60 -4.32 -11.09 9.58
CA VAL A 60 -3.66 -11.70 8.43
C VAL A 60 -4.33 -13.04 8.13
N ARG A 61 -4.80 -13.20 6.89
CA ARG A 61 -5.43 -14.44 6.43
C ARG A 61 -4.72 -14.90 5.17
N VAL A 62 -4.20 -16.13 5.21
CA VAL A 62 -3.68 -16.78 4.01
C VAL A 62 -4.86 -17.43 3.31
N LEU A 63 -5.19 -16.98 2.12
CA LEU A 63 -6.35 -17.45 1.35
C LEU A 63 -6.05 -18.72 0.57
N GLY A 64 -4.78 -18.96 0.22
CA GLY A 64 -4.35 -20.15 -0.51
C GLY A 64 -3.03 -19.95 -1.21
N GLU A 65 -2.55 -21.03 -1.83
CA GLU A 65 -1.35 -21.02 -2.66
C GLU A 65 -1.66 -21.74 -3.96
N GLN A 66 -1.28 -21.13 -5.08
CA GLN A 66 -1.47 -21.70 -6.41
C GLN A 66 -0.29 -21.32 -7.30
N ASP A 67 0.35 -22.32 -7.92
CA ASP A 67 1.48 -22.12 -8.84
C ASP A 67 2.63 -21.31 -8.22
N GLY A 68 2.90 -21.54 -6.92
CA GLY A 68 3.96 -20.84 -6.22
C GLY A 68 3.60 -19.44 -5.76
N VAL A 69 2.36 -18.99 -5.94
CA VAL A 69 1.86 -17.68 -5.51
C VAL A 69 0.94 -17.86 -4.32
N ILE A 70 1.29 -17.21 -3.22
CA ILE A 70 0.50 -17.20 -1.98
C ILE A 70 -0.40 -15.97 -2.01
N SER A 71 -1.70 -16.18 -1.84
CA SER A 71 -2.67 -15.09 -1.72
C SER A 71 -2.99 -14.85 -0.25
N ALA A 72 -2.91 -13.60 0.19
CA ALA A 72 -3.17 -13.21 1.56
C ALA A 72 -4.01 -11.94 1.63
N GLN A 73 -4.73 -11.78 2.73
CA GLN A 73 -5.54 -10.60 3.01
C GLN A 73 -5.23 -10.11 4.42
N THR A 74 -5.10 -8.79 4.58
CA THR A 74 -4.80 -8.17 5.87
C THR A 74 -5.59 -6.86 5.99
N ASN A 75 -6.10 -6.58 7.18
CA ASN A 75 -6.69 -5.26 7.45
C ASN A 75 -5.60 -4.29 7.87
N TYR A 76 -5.76 -3.02 7.53
CA TYR A 76 -4.80 -2.00 7.92
C TYR A 76 -5.48 -0.69 8.31
N VAL A 77 -4.78 0.09 9.12
CA VAL A 77 -5.07 1.50 9.36
C VAL A 77 -3.75 2.26 9.39
N VAL A 78 -3.74 3.44 8.80
CA VAL A 78 -2.58 4.34 8.79
C VAL A 78 -2.95 5.59 9.58
N PHE A 79 -2.19 5.87 10.63
CA PHE A 79 -2.30 7.10 11.41
C PHE A 79 -1.29 8.11 10.88
N GLN A 80 -1.71 9.36 10.84
CA GLN A 80 -0.84 10.48 10.50
C GLN A 80 -0.78 11.42 11.70
N THR A 81 0.44 11.73 12.15
CA THR A 81 0.68 12.69 13.21
C THR A 81 1.29 13.95 12.62
N LEU A 82 0.64 15.08 12.87
CA LEU A 82 1.08 16.39 12.39
C LEU A 82 2.08 17.01 13.36
N LEU A 83 2.80 18.03 12.90
CA LEU A 83 3.79 18.73 13.74
C LEU A 83 3.19 19.38 14.99
N ASP A 84 1.92 19.78 14.95
CA ASP A 84 1.22 20.36 16.09
C ASP A 84 0.83 19.33 17.15
N GLY A 85 1.14 18.05 16.92
CA GLY A 85 0.84 16.94 17.81
C GLY A 85 -0.51 16.27 17.56
N GLU A 86 -1.31 16.76 16.65
CA GLU A 86 -2.58 16.11 16.30
C GLU A 86 -2.32 14.80 15.56
N THR A 87 -2.99 13.73 15.99
CA THR A 87 -2.96 12.43 15.35
C THR A 87 -4.34 12.12 14.80
N ARG A 88 -4.41 11.72 13.53
CA ARG A 88 -5.68 11.38 12.86
C ARG A 88 -5.52 10.14 12.01
N ILE A 89 -6.66 9.54 11.65
CA ILE A 89 -6.66 8.43 10.72
C ILE A 89 -6.46 9.01 9.31
N TYR A 90 -5.37 8.57 8.68
CA TYR A 90 -5.04 8.98 7.32
C TYR A 90 -5.74 8.10 6.28
N ASN A 91 -5.75 6.78 6.52
CA ASN A 91 -6.32 5.82 5.59
C ASN A 91 -6.60 4.52 6.33
N ALA A 92 -7.63 3.79 5.91
CA ALA A 92 -7.97 2.49 6.46
C ALA A 92 -8.60 1.62 5.39
N GLY A 93 -8.33 0.31 5.45
CA GLY A 93 -8.86 -0.62 4.47
C GLY A 93 -8.25 -2.00 4.61
N LYS A 94 -8.04 -2.65 3.48
CA LYS A 94 -7.44 -3.98 3.43
C LYS A 94 -6.36 -4.05 2.36
N TYR A 95 -5.37 -4.91 2.61
CA TYR A 95 -4.40 -5.32 1.60
C TYR A 95 -4.85 -6.64 1.00
N LEU A 96 -4.81 -6.74 -0.31
CA LEU A 96 -4.86 -8.01 -1.04
C LEU A 96 -3.49 -8.23 -1.63
N ASP A 97 -2.80 -9.26 -1.14
CA ASP A 97 -1.40 -9.50 -1.46
C ASP A 97 -1.22 -10.79 -2.22
N LYS A 98 -0.31 -10.76 -3.19
CA LYS A 98 0.26 -11.95 -3.82
C LYS A 98 1.75 -12.00 -3.49
N ILE A 99 2.18 -13.12 -2.93
CA ILE A 99 3.52 -13.29 -2.37
C ILE A 99 4.19 -14.44 -3.09
N VAL A 100 5.44 -14.23 -3.49
CA VAL A 100 6.26 -15.22 -4.18
C VAL A 100 7.58 -15.42 -3.44
N ARG A 101 8.26 -16.54 -3.71
CA ARG A 101 9.60 -16.80 -3.18
C ARG A 101 10.63 -16.38 -4.22
N VAL A 102 11.57 -15.53 -3.81
CA VAL A 102 12.70 -15.09 -4.63
C VAL A 102 13.97 -15.41 -3.86
N ASN A 103 14.79 -16.34 -4.37
CA ASN A 103 16.03 -16.77 -3.72
C ASN A 103 15.82 -17.21 -2.27
N GLY A 104 14.71 -17.91 -1.99
CA GLY A 104 14.37 -18.43 -0.67
C GLY A 104 13.70 -17.42 0.27
N ALA A 105 13.51 -16.17 -0.15
CA ALA A 105 12.85 -15.14 0.64
C ALA A 105 11.48 -14.82 0.08
N LEU A 106 10.53 -14.47 0.96
CA LEU A 106 9.20 -14.05 0.54
C LEU A 106 9.22 -12.59 0.08
N ARG A 107 8.60 -12.31 -1.06
CA ARG A 107 8.49 -10.97 -1.63
C ARG A 107 7.08 -10.74 -2.16
N PHE A 108 6.60 -9.50 -2.06
CA PHE A 108 5.33 -9.13 -2.65
C PHE A 108 5.45 -9.03 -4.17
N LYS A 109 4.68 -9.84 -4.86
CA LYS A 109 4.49 -9.75 -6.30
C LYS A 109 3.45 -8.71 -6.63
N GLU A 110 2.39 -8.64 -5.83
CA GLU A 110 1.29 -7.72 -6.00
C GLU A 110 0.77 -7.30 -4.63
N LYS A 111 0.54 -6.02 -4.45
CA LYS A 111 -0.10 -5.48 -3.25
C LYS A 111 -1.16 -4.48 -3.69
N LEU A 112 -2.42 -4.82 -3.41
CA LEU A 112 -3.54 -3.94 -3.64
C LEU A 112 -4.01 -3.38 -2.31
N CYS A 113 -3.97 -2.06 -2.16
CA CYS A 113 -4.45 -1.37 -0.97
C CYS A 113 -5.83 -0.83 -1.28
N ILE A 114 -6.86 -1.47 -0.74
CA ILE A 114 -8.26 -1.11 -1.00
C ILE A 114 -8.78 -0.37 0.22
N PHE A 115 -8.96 0.95 0.10
CA PHE A 115 -9.35 1.77 1.24
C PHE A 115 -10.86 1.99 1.29
N ASP A 116 -11.37 2.16 2.52
CA ASP A 116 -12.81 2.12 2.81
C ASP A 116 -13.52 3.46 2.63
N THR A 117 -12.79 4.57 2.64
CA THR A 117 -13.42 5.89 2.52
C THR A 117 -13.79 6.20 1.08
N ASN A 118 -14.95 6.85 0.90
CA ASN A 118 -15.40 7.33 -0.39
C ASN A 118 -14.78 8.70 -0.74
N ARG A 119 -14.11 9.34 0.22
CA ARG A 119 -13.43 10.61 -0.03
C ARG A 119 -12.03 10.32 -0.54
N SER A 120 -11.78 10.62 -1.80
CA SER A 120 -10.42 10.58 -2.32
C SER A 120 -9.58 11.60 -1.57
N GLN A 121 -8.45 11.16 -1.03
CA GLN A 121 -7.44 12.09 -0.56
C GLN A 121 -6.96 12.87 -1.78
N THR A 122 -7.07 14.20 -1.70
CA THR A 122 -6.70 15.06 -2.83
C THR A 122 -5.22 14.93 -3.19
N LEU A 123 -4.39 14.47 -2.25
CA LEU A 123 -2.98 14.28 -2.49
C LEU A 123 -2.48 13.12 -1.63
N MET A 124 -2.35 11.95 -2.21
CA MET A 124 -1.70 10.81 -1.57
C MET A 124 -0.25 10.75 -2.03
N VAL A 125 0.66 11.21 -1.19
CA VAL A 125 2.09 11.25 -1.50
C VAL A 125 2.78 10.01 -0.99
N THR A 126 2.36 9.48 0.15
CA THR A 126 2.98 8.34 0.82
C THR A 126 2.28 7.04 0.41
N PRO A 127 3.01 6.05 -0.13
CA PRO A 127 2.47 4.69 -0.32
C PRO A 127 2.06 4.08 1.02
N ILE A 128 0.90 3.48 1.03
CA ILE A 128 0.33 2.84 2.22
C ILE A 128 0.39 1.27 2.14
#